data_2c1450ab45b7240224678e05a92c5ce3
#
_entry.id   2c1450ab45b7240224678e05a92c5ce3
#
_cell.length_a   1.000
_cell.length_b   1.000
_cell.length_c   1.000
_cell.angle_alpha   90.00
_cell.angle_beta   90.00
_cell.angle_gamma   90.00
#
_symmetry.space_group_name_H-M   'P 1'
#
loop_
_entity.id
_entity.type
_entity.pdbx_description
1 polymer ?
#
loop_
_entity_poly.entity_id
_entity_poly.type
_entity_poly.pdbx_seq_one_letter_code
_entity_poly.pdbx_strand_id
1 'polypeptide(L)'
;MNRGLIIVSSAVVFLFIYIYIVFDINNYKTQIENILSRETNVNVSINGNIDLKFGIKSTIFANDISVTKDGKSLIDAGVFSSQLSIVNILSNKLEINSFSLEDVKFYGINIDETLIKTYNAFAGRNYAMTNTRYSNIKKIDSSGYIKEKILYIEEISIITELLILSGSGKIDFDIAGSSSRWTRCNSLYTRD
;
A
#
# COMPACT_ATOMS: atom_id res chain seq x y z
N MET A 1 32.78 36.63 9.25
CA MET A 1 31.57 35.82 9.07
C MET A 1 30.38 36.71 9.27
N ASN A 2 29.53 36.93 8.28
CA ASN A 2 28.47 37.97 8.31
C ASN A 2 27.40 37.61 9.38
N ARG A 3 27.25 38.48 10.39
CA ARG A 3 26.24 38.32 11.45
C ARG A 3 24.81 38.12 10.88
N GLY A 4 24.52 38.76 9.72
CA GLY A 4 23.26 38.59 9.02
C GLY A 4 23.01 37.14 8.53
N LEU A 5 24.05 36.46 8.06
CA LEU A 5 23.95 35.08 7.58
C LEU A 5 23.63 34.10 8.72
N ILE A 6 24.19 34.35 9.91
CA ILE A 6 23.91 33.53 11.10
C ILE A 6 22.46 33.72 11.56
N ILE A 7 21.94 34.95 11.54
CA ILE A 7 20.54 35.22 11.93
C ILE A 7 19.58 34.56 10.96
N VAL A 8 19.82 34.66 9.65
CA VAL A 8 18.98 34.03 8.64
C VAL A 8 19.01 32.50 8.76
N SER A 9 20.21 31.91 8.92
CA SER A 9 20.30 30.45 9.07
C SER A 9 19.62 29.95 10.35
N SER A 10 19.75 30.68 11.48
CA SER A 10 19.05 30.31 12.71
C SER A 10 17.54 30.43 12.58
N ALA A 11 17.02 31.47 11.92
CA ALA A 11 15.60 31.63 11.66
C ALA A 11 15.03 30.49 10.80
N VAL A 12 15.77 30.07 9.79
CA VAL A 12 15.40 28.91 8.94
C VAL A 12 15.36 27.61 9.76
N VAL A 13 16.36 27.38 10.60
CA VAL A 13 16.39 26.19 11.49
C VAL A 13 15.22 26.22 12.48
N PHE A 14 14.92 27.37 13.10
CA PHE A 14 13.77 27.52 13.99
C PHE A 14 12.45 27.30 13.25
N LEU A 15 12.32 27.76 12.03
CA LEU A 15 11.13 27.54 11.20
C LEU A 15 10.94 26.04 10.93
N PHE A 16 11.99 25.30 10.59
CA PHE A 16 11.93 23.84 10.38
C PHE A 16 11.55 23.09 11.66
N ILE A 17 12.13 23.50 12.81
CA ILE A 17 11.79 22.92 14.11
C ILE A 17 10.33 23.21 14.46
N TYR A 18 9.87 24.43 14.22
CA TYR A 18 8.47 24.83 14.45
C TYR A 18 7.51 24.01 13.59
N ILE A 19 7.79 23.89 12.28
CA ILE A 19 6.97 23.05 11.37
C ILE A 19 6.96 21.60 11.86
N TYR A 20 8.11 21.04 12.25
CA TYR A 20 8.22 19.66 12.74
C TYR A 20 7.42 19.41 14.01
N ILE A 21 7.37 20.39 14.94
CA ILE A 21 6.64 20.27 16.21
C ILE A 21 5.13 20.51 16.03
N VAL A 22 4.75 21.43 15.14
CA VAL A 22 3.35 21.87 14.99
C VAL A 22 2.61 21.08 13.91
N PHE A 23 3.36 20.49 12.94
CA PHE A 23 2.74 19.74 11.86
C PHE A 23 2.37 18.33 12.33
N ASP A 24 1.08 18.17 12.65
CA ASP A 24 0.49 16.85 12.92
C ASP A 24 -0.32 16.41 11.70
N ILE A 25 0.19 15.36 11.00
CA ILE A 25 -0.45 14.80 9.82
C ILE A 25 -1.83 14.20 10.15
N ASN A 26 -2.08 13.82 11.40
CA ASN A 26 -3.37 13.27 11.82
C ASN A 26 -4.50 14.31 11.70
N ASN A 27 -4.20 15.62 11.76
CA ASN A 27 -5.18 16.67 11.51
C ASN A 27 -5.73 16.64 10.07
N TYR A 28 -5.00 16.02 9.14
CA TYR A 28 -5.38 15.89 7.71
C TYR A 28 -5.96 14.51 7.38
N LYS A 29 -6.11 13.63 8.36
CA LYS A 29 -6.55 12.26 8.19
C LYS A 29 -7.87 12.17 7.40
N THR A 30 -8.90 12.90 7.82
CA THR A 30 -10.20 12.91 7.12
C THR A 30 -10.08 13.43 5.68
N GLN A 31 -9.19 14.38 5.42
CA GLN A 31 -8.96 14.87 4.05
C GLN A 31 -8.28 13.79 3.20
N ILE A 32 -7.30 13.07 3.76
CA ILE A 32 -6.62 11.96 3.10
C ILE A 32 -7.62 10.84 2.79
N GLU A 33 -8.44 10.44 3.76
CA GLU A 33 -9.51 9.45 3.59
C GLU A 33 -10.47 9.83 2.46
N ASN A 34 -10.92 11.10 2.44
CA ASN A 34 -11.83 11.60 1.40
C ASN A 34 -11.19 11.60 0.00
N ILE A 35 -9.92 11.98 -0.11
CA ILE A 35 -9.18 11.96 -1.38
C ILE A 35 -9.04 10.52 -1.86
N LEU A 36 -8.56 9.61 -0.99
CA LEU A 36 -8.39 8.21 -1.34
C LEU A 36 -9.72 7.57 -1.74
N SER A 37 -10.78 7.83 -0.98
CA SER A 37 -12.11 7.27 -1.27
C SER A 37 -12.66 7.75 -2.62
N ARG A 38 -12.44 9.02 -2.95
CA ARG A 38 -12.87 9.60 -4.23
C ARG A 38 -12.08 9.03 -5.42
N GLU A 39 -10.76 8.94 -5.29
CA GLU A 39 -9.89 8.49 -6.38
C GLU A 39 -10.01 6.97 -6.64
N THR A 40 -10.36 6.18 -5.60
CA THR A 40 -10.46 4.72 -5.71
C THR A 40 -11.88 4.19 -5.86
N ASN A 41 -12.90 5.05 -5.70
CA ASN A 41 -14.32 4.69 -5.71
C ASN A 41 -14.68 3.59 -4.70
N VAL A 42 -13.96 3.57 -3.57
CA VAL A 42 -14.24 2.75 -2.38
C VAL A 42 -14.12 3.64 -1.15
N ASN A 43 -14.75 3.24 -0.05
CA ASN A 43 -14.63 3.99 1.19
C ASN A 43 -13.39 3.53 1.95
N VAL A 44 -12.42 4.43 2.11
CA VAL A 44 -11.18 4.19 2.85
C VAL A 44 -11.28 4.88 4.20
N SER A 45 -11.04 4.14 5.27
CA SER A 45 -10.97 4.66 6.64
C SER A 45 -9.65 4.27 7.28
N ILE A 46 -9.02 5.21 7.97
CA ILE A 46 -7.77 5.00 8.71
C ILE A 46 -8.12 5.15 10.19
N ASN A 47 -8.28 4.05 10.92
CA ASN A 47 -8.75 4.08 12.31
C ASN A 47 -7.60 4.41 13.28
N GLY A 48 -6.37 4.02 12.95
CA GLY A 48 -5.16 4.32 13.72
C GLY A 48 -4.51 5.67 13.37
N ASN A 49 -3.28 5.86 13.78
CA ASN A 49 -2.51 7.07 13.54
C ASN A 49 -1.81 7.03 12.17
N ILE A 50 -1.57 8.22 11.65
CA ILE A 50 -0.67 8.43 10.51
C ILE A 50 0.62 9.04 11.05
N ASP A 51 1.75 8.44 10.72
CA ASP A 51 3.08 8.90 11.09
C ASP A 51 3.89 9.22 9.84
N LEU A 52 4.65 10.31 9.88
CA LEU A 52 5.54 10.72 8.79
C LEU A 52 6.96 10.81 9.31
N LYS A 53 7.83 9.93 8.79
CA LYS A 53 9.27 9.99 9.05
C LYS A 53 9.96 10.75 7.93
N PHE A 54 10.50 11.92 8.24
CA PHE A 54 11.25 12.73 7.29
C PHE A 54 12.68 12.19 7.13
N GLY A 55 13.17 12.17 5.87
CA GLY A 55 14.51 11.76 5.53
C GLY A 55 14.76 11.96 4.03
N ILE A 56 15.91 11.52 3.53
CA ILE A 56 16.20 11.47 2.08
C ILE A 56 15.13 10.62 1.37
N LYS A 57 14.70 9.56 2.02
CA LYS A 57 13.52 8.78 1.67
C LYS A 57 12.51 8.97 2.81
N SER A 58 11.54 9.82 2.60
CA SER A 58 10.47 10.00 3.58
C SER A 58 9.53 8.81 3.56
N THR A 59 9.13 8.34 4.73
CA THR A 59 8.25 7.18 4.87
C THR A 59 6.98 7.61 5.59
N ILE A 60 5.84 7.31 4.99
CA ILE A 60 4.53 7.46 5.61
C ILE A 60 4.13 6.10 6.17
N PHE A 61 3.60 6.09 7.38
CA PHE A 61 2.97 4.94 8.02
C PHE A 61 1.52 5.28 8.33
N ALA A 62 0.63 4.33 8.17
CA ALA A 62 -0.75 4.43 8.64
C ALA A 62 -1.16 3.10 9.27
N ASN A 63 -1.84 3.17 10.42
CA ASN A 63 -2.26 1.99 11.15
C ASN A 63 -3.78 1.80 11.04
N ASP A 64 -4.22 0.55 11.12
CA ASP A 64 -5.64 0.16 11.15
C ASP A 64 -6.46 0.76 10.01
N ILE A 65 -6.12 0.36 8.79
CA ILE A 65 -6.80 0.80 7.57
C ILE A 65 -7.92 -0.19 7.26
N SER A 66 -9.10 0.34 6.97
CA SER A 66 -10.21 -0.46 6.45
C SER A 66 -10.72 0.11 5.13
N VAL A 67 -11.01 -0.78 4.19
CA VAL A 67 -11.56 -0.46 2.88
C VAL A 67 -12.89 -1.16 2.72
N THR A 68 -13.94 -0.38 2.47
CA THR A 68 -15.29 -0.92 2.29
C THR A 68 -15.90 -0.44 0.97
N LYS A 69 -16.79 -1.23 0.39
CA LYS A 69 -17.58 -0.87 -0.78
C LYS A 69 -19.02 -1.35 -0.59
N ASP A 70 -19.98 -0.46 -0.80
CA ASP A 70 -21.40 -0.74 -0.66
C ASP A 70 -21.75 -1.40 0.70
N GLY A 71 -21.09 -0.93 1.79
CA GLY A 71 -21.27 -1.44 3.15
C GLY A 71 -20.62 -2.80 3.42
N LYS A 72 -19.85 -3.35 2.48
CA LYS A 72 -19.12 -4.62 2.66
C LYS A 72 -17.62 -4.35 2.83
N SER A 73 -17.00 -4.99 3.81
CA SER A 73 -15.57 -4.97 3.97
C SER A 73 -14.89 -5.67 2.80
N LEU A 74 -13.87 -5.03 2.22
CA LEU A 74 -13.03 -5.58 1.17
C LEU A 74 -11.65 -5.92 1.72
N ILE A 75 -11.05 -5.00 2.49
CA ILE A 75 -9.70 -5.14 3.01
C ILE A 75 -9.66 -4.49 4.40
N ASP A 76 -9.04 -5.18 5.35
CA ASP A 76 -8.54 -4.59 6.58
C ASP A 76 -7.02 -4.80 6.62
N ALA A 77 -6.25 -3.79 6.99
CA ALA A 77 -4.80 -3.88 7.08
C ALA A 77 -4.32 -3.27 8.40
N GLY A 78 -3.47 -3.97 9.11
CA GLY A 78 -2.91 -3.50 10.39
C GLY A 78 -1.93 -2.35 10.19
N VAL A 79 -1.02 -2.46 9.25
CA VAL A 79 -0.02 -1.42 8.98
C VAL A 79 0.14 -1.22 7.47
N PHE A 80 0.11 0.03 7.07
CA PHE A 80 0.54 0.49 5.75
C PHE A 80 1.83 1.31 5.90
N SER A 81 2.79 1.09 5.03
CA SER A 81 3.94 1.97 4.90
C SER A 81 4.25 2.24 3.44
N SER A 82 4.67 3.48 3.14
CA SER A 82 5.08 3.86 1.79
C SER A 82 6.28 4.79 1.82
N GLN A 83 7.26 4.52 0.98
CA GLN A 83 8.42 5.39 0.79
C GLN A 83 8.18 6.34 -0.37
N LEU A 84 8.30 7.63 -0.08
CA LEU A 84 8.18 8.72 -1.03
C LEU A 84 9.54 9.38 -1.26
N SER A 85 9.90 9.61 -2.52
CA SER A 85 11.08 10.41 -2.85
C SER A 85 10.71 11.89 -2.88
N ILE A 86 11.25 12.68 -1.95
CA ILE A 86 11.04 14.15 -1.93
C ILE A 86 11.57 14.79 -3.22
N VAL A 87 12.69 14.29 -3.75
CA VAL A 87 13.30 14.81 -4.98
C VAL A 87 12.34 14.65 -6.17
N ASN A 88 11.60 13.57 -6.22
CA ASN A 88 10.67 13.29 -7.29
C ASN A 88 9.36 14.10 -7.17
N ILE A 89 8.93 14.38 -5.94
CA ILE A 89 7.81 15.29 -5.67
C ILE A 89 8.12 16.70 -6.19
N LEU A 90 9.33 17.20 -5.94
CA LEU A 90 9.77 18.51 -6.44
C LEU A 90 9.89 18.58 -7.97
N SER A 91 10.09 17.44 -8.64
CA SER A 91 10.16 17.33 -10.10
C SER A 91 8.83 16.96 -10.77
N ASN A 92 7.72 17.11 -10.07
CA ASN A 92 6.35 16.74 -10.54
C ASN A 92 6.20 15.26 -10.97
N LYS A 93 7.03 14.37 -10.44
CA LYS A 93 6.92 12.93 -10.63
C LYS A 93 6.55 12.30 -9.30
N LEU A 94 5.36 11.71 -9.24
CA LEU A 94 4.97 10.91 -8.09
C LEU A 94 5.52 9.49 -8.26
N GLU A 95 6.70 9.24 -7.75
CA GLU A 95 7.26 7.88 -7.68
C GLU A 95 7.00 7.32 -6.27
N ILE A 96 6.24 6.26 -6.23
CA ILE A 96 6.06 5.43 -5.04
C ILE A 96 7.16 4.39 -5.10
N ASN A 97 8.29 4.64 -4.44
CA ASN A 97 9.44 3.74 -4.49
C ASN A 97 9.13 2.35 -3.95
N SER A 98 8.32 2.29 -2.91
CA SER A 98 7.81 1.04 -2.35
C SER A 98 6.60 1.31 -1.48
N PHE A 99 5.69 0.35 -1.41
CA PHE A 99 4.68 0.30 -0.36
C PHE A 99 4.65 -1.09 0.25
N SER A 100 4.28 -1.15 1.51
CA SER A 100 4.09 -2.39 2.26
C SER A 100 2.78 -2.33 3.02
N LEU A 101 2.05 -3.44 3.01
CA LEU A 101 0.88 -3.68 3.85
C LEU A 101 1.17 -4.90 4.71
N GLU A 102 0.93 -4.81 6.01
CA GLU A 102 1.11 -5.91 6.96
C GLU A 102 -0.20 -6.23 7.67
N ASP A 103 -0.37 -7.49 8.05
CA ASP A 103 -1.55 -8.02 8.72
C ASP A 103 -2.85 -7.72 7.95
N VAL A 104 -2.86 -8.12 6.67
CA VAL A 104 -3.97 -7.82 5.75
C VAL A 104 -5.00 -8.95 5.78
N LYS A 105 -6.25 -8.57 6.00
CA LYS A 105 -7.41 -9.43 5.83
C LYS A 105 -8.15 -9.03 4.57
N PHE A 106 -8.12 -9.90 3.58
CA PHE A 106 -8.78 -9.68 2.29
C PHE A 106 -10.07 -10.50 2.24
N TYR A 107 -11.21 -9.83 2.12
CA TYR A 107 -12.52 -10.46 2.15
C TYR A 107 -13.02 -10.89 0.77
N GLY A 108 -13.83 -11.93 0.73
CA GLY A 108 -14.49 -12.42 -0.47
C GLY A 108 -13.91 -13.72 -1.03
N ILE A 109 -12.60 -13.93 -0.89
CA ILE A 109 -11.92 -15.13 -1.36
C ILE A 109 -10.89 -15.61 -0.34
N ASN A 110 -10.73 -16.91 -0.18
CA ASN A 110 -9.60 -17.52 0.52
C ASN A 110 -8.59 -17.97 -0.53
N ILE A 111 -7.51 -17.19 -0.69
CA ILE A 111 -6.50 -17.41 -1.73
C ILE A 111 -5.79 -18.74 -1.50
N ASP A 112 -5.31 -19.00 -0.27
CA ASP A 112 -4.60 -20.23 0.07
C ASP A 112 -5.45 -21.44 -0.23
N GLU A 113 -6.68 -21.45 0.25
CA GLU A 113 -7.60 -22.57 0.07
C GLU A 113 -7.97 -22.79 -1.41
N THR A 114 -8.17 -21.69 -2.16
CA THR A 114 -8.47 -21.74 -3.59
C THR A 114 -7.33 -22.36 -4.37
N LEU A 115 -6.09 -21.97 -4.06
CA LEU A 115 -4.90 -22.52 -4.75
C LEU A 115 -4.67 -23.98 -4.37
N ILE A 116 -4.79 -24.35 -3.09
CA ILE A 116 -4.67 -25.75 -2.64
C ILE A 116 -5.74 -26.62 -3.28
N LYS A 117 -7.00 -26.16 -3.36
CA LYS A 117 -8.07 -26.87 -4.04
C LYS A 117 -7.76 -27.09 -5.51
N THR A 118 -7.29 -26.05 -6.18
CA THR A 118 -6.92 -26.11 -7.61
C THR A 118 -5.79 -27.12 -7.83
N TYR A 119 -4.74 -27.07 -7.01
CA TYR A 119 -3.64 -28.04 -7.06
C TYR A 119 -4.12 -29.49 -6.82
N ASN A 120 -4.92 -29.71 -5.79
CA ASN A 120 -5.46 -31.06 -5.49
C ASN A 120 -6.37 -31.57 -6.60
N ALA A 121 -7.16 -30.70 -7.23
CA ALA A 121 -8.00 -31.07 -8.37
C ALA A 121 -7.15 -31.55 -9.55
N PHE A 122 -6.04 -30.86 -9.87
CA PHE A 122 -5.10 -31.35 -10.89
C PHE A 122 -4.42 -32.65 -10.52
N ALA A 123 -4.18 -32.90 -9.23
CA ALA A 123 -3.61 -34.15 -8.73
C ALA A 123 -4.64 -35.27 -8.56
N GLY A 124 -5.91 -35.06 -8.94
CA GLY A 124 -7.00 -36.03 -8.78
C GLY A 124 -7.40 -36.31 -7.32
N ARG A 125 -7.12 -35.37 -6.43
CA ARG A 125 -7.41 -35.47 -4.98
C ARG A 125 -8.61 -34.61 -4.61
N ASN A 126 -9.44 -35.09 -3.70
CA ASN A 126 -10.51 -34.29 -3.12
C ASN A 126 -9.96 -33.45 -1.97
N TYR A 127 -10.36 -32.19 -1.93
CA TYR A 127 -10.04 -31.27 -0.84
C TYR A 127 -11.34 -30.69 -0.25
N ALA A 128 -11.52 -30.88 1.06
CA ALA A 128 -12.64 -30.30 1.77
C ALA A 128 -12.34 -28.82 2.08
N MET A 129 -13.17 -27.91 1.58
CA MET A 129 -13.02 -26.47 1.85
C MET A 129 -13.56 -26.11 3.22
N THR A 130 -12.92 -25.15 3.88
CA THR A 130 -13.50 -24.45 5.00
C THR A 130 -14.53 -23.42 4.49
N ASN A 131 -15.42 -22.95 5.35
CA ASN A 131 -16.36 -21.88 4.97
C ASN A 131 -15.76 -20.47 5.11
N THR A 132 -14.45 -20.38 5.22
CA THR A 132 -13.73 -19.12 5.41
C THR A 132 -13.69 -18.33 4.11
N ARG A 133 -14.32 -17.15 4.08
CA ARG A 133 -14.39 -16.28 2.90
C ARG A 133 -13.45 -15.08 3.02
N TYR A 134 -12.29 -15.27 3.58
CA TYR A 134 -11.25 -14.26 3.63
C TYR A 134 -9.87 -14.92 3.58
N SER A 135 -8.88 -14.15 3.13
CA SER A 135 -7.47 -14.53 3.16
C SER A 135 -6.76 -13.73 4.23
N ASN A 136 -5.97 -14.38 5.06
CA ASN A 136 -4.99 -13.73 5.91
C ASN A 136 -3.68 -13.61 5.14
N ILE A 137 -3.27 -12.38 4.86
CA ILE A 137 -2.03 -12.08 4.18
C ILE A 137 -1.10 -11.42 5.19
N LYS A 138 0.02 -12.05 5.47
CA LYS A 138 1.00 -11.54 6.46
C LYS A 138 1.62 -10.24 5.99
N LYS A 139 1.96 -10.20 4.69
CA LYS A 139 2.61 -9.05 4.11
C LYS A 139 2.39 -8.95 2.61
N ILE A 140 2.21 -7.73 2.13
CA ILE A 140 2.27 -7.36 0.72
C ILE A 140 3.34 -6.29 0.59
N ASP A 141 4.39 -6.59 -0.16
CA ASP A 141 5.41 -5.61 -0.53
C ASP A 141 5.31 -5.33 -2.03
N SER A 142 5.43 -4.09 -2.43
CA SER A 142 5.47 -3.73 -3.84
C SER A 142 6.37 -2.53 -4.08
N SER A 143 6.99 -2.50 -5.25
CA SER A 143 7.70 -1.34 -5.79
C SER A 143 7.14 -0.96 -7.15
N GLY A 144 7.21 0.32 -7.49
CA GLY A 144 6.70 0.80 -8.75
C GLY A 144 6.59 2.31 -8.82
N TYR A 145 5.99 2.78 -9.88
CA TYR A 145 5.79 4.21 -10.12
C TYR A 145 4.49 4.47 -10.86
N ILE A 146 3.95 5.69 -10.69
CA ILE A 146 2.77 6.14 -11.41
C ILE A 146 3.21 7.07 -12.54
N LYS A 147 2.79 6.77 -13.75
CA LYS A 147 2.98 7.62 -14.93
C LYS A 147 1.71 7.62 -15.75
N GLU A 148 1.22 8.82 -16.10
CA GLU A 148 0.05 9.00 -16.97
C GLU A 148 -1.17 8.20 -16.52
N LYS A 149 -1.48 8.22 -15.21
CA LYS A 149 -2.55 7.46 -14.55
C LYS A 149 -2.41 5.93 -14.63
N ILE A 150 -1.25 5.43 -15.02
CA ILE A 150 -0.94 4.01 -15.02
C ILE A 150 0.01 3.75 -13.86
N LEU A 151 -0.35 2.83 -12.97
CA LEU A 151 0.55 2.28 -11.96
C LEU A 151 1.34 1.13 -12.57
N TYR A 152 2.63 1.32 -12.70
CA TYR A 152 3.57 0.28 -13.10
C TYR A 152 4.10 -0.39 -11.84
N ILE A 153 3.81 -1.68 -11.68
CA ILE A 153 4.28 -2.52 -10.59
C ILE A 153 5.50 -3.27 -11.11
N GLU A 154 6.69 -2.87 -10.65
CA GLU A 154 7.94 -3.55 -11.02
C GLU A 154 8.07 -4.88 -10.33
N GLU A 155 7.73 -4.92 -9.05
CA GLU A 155 7.70 -6.13 -8.24
C GLU A 155 6.57 -6.05 -7.23
N ILE A 156 5.87 -7.15 -7.04
CA ILE A 156 4.92 -7.36 -5.94
C ILE A 156 5.20 -8.72 -5.33
N SER A 157 5.24 -8.76 -4.00
CA SER A 157 5.37 -9.98 -3.21
C SER A 157 4.22 -10.04 -2.22
N ILE A 158 3.47 -11.13 -2.23
CA ILE A 158 2.35 -11.38 -1.33
C ILE A 158 2.68 -12.62 -0.52
N ILE A 159 2.78 -12.46 0.79
CA ILE A 159 3.11 -13.53 1.74
C ILE A 159 1.85 -13.87 2.51
N THR A 160 1.30 -15.04 2.27
CA THR A 160 0.18 -15.60 3.03
C THR A 160 0.70 -16.53 4.14
N GLU A 161 -0.18 -17.29 4.77
CA GLU A 161 0.23 -18.31 5.74
C GLU A 161 0.98 -19.47 5.10
N LEU A 162 0.57 -19.88 3.90
CA LEU A 162 1.06 -21.08 3.22
C LEU A 162 1.88 -20.79 1.98
N LEU A 163 1.72 -19.62 1.36
CA LEU A 163 2.24 -19.34 0.03
C LEU A 163 3.00 -18.01 -0.01
N ILE A 164 3.94 -17.93 -0.93
CA ILE A 164 4.56 -16.68 -1.37
C ILE A 164 4.26 -16.53 -2.85
N LEU A 165 3.58 -15.46 -3.20
CA LEU A 165 3.26 -15.11 -4.58
C LEU A 165 4.08 -13.89 -4.98
N SER A 166 4.71 -13.93 -6.14
CA SER A 166 5.42 -12.76 -6.68
C SER A 166 5.02 -12.52 -8.13
N GLY A 167 5.08 -11.26 -8.53
CA GLY A 167 4.70 -10.88 -9.88
C GLY A 167 5.08 -9.45 -10.21
N SER A 168 4.75 -9.03 -11.44
CA SER A 168 4.87 -7.67 -11.91
C SER A 168 3.72 -7.38 -12.86
N GLY A 169 3.38 -6.11 -13.05
CA GLY A 169 2.26 -5.76 -13.91
C GLY A 169 2.02 -4.27 -14.03
N LYS A 170 0.86 -3.93 -14.58
CA LYS A 170 0.40 -2.54 -14.64
C LYS A 170 -1.10 -2.46 -14.39
N ILE A 171 -1.52 -1.40 -13.73
CA ILE A 171 -2.91 -1.08 -13.47
C ILE A 171 -3.19 0.27 -14.14
N ASP A 172 -4.14 0.29 -15.07
CA ASP A 172 -4.62 1.50 -15.73
C ASP A 172 -5.86 2.00 -14.98
N PHE A 173 -5.77 3.20 -14.40
CA PHE A 173 -6.87 3.79 -13.62
C PHE A 173 -7.99 4.38 -14.50
N ASP A 174 -7.71 4.72 -15.75
CA ASP A 174 -8.76 5.21 -16.67
C ASP A 174 -9.67 4.07 -17.16
N ILE A 175 -9.14 2.82 -17.17
CA ILE A 175 -9.88 1.63 -17.60
C ILE A 175 -10.41 0.83 -16.40
N ALA A 176 -10.25 1.32 -15.18
CA ALA A 176 -10.56 0.61 -13.92
C ALA A 176 -12.04 0.16 -13.73
N GLY A 177 -12.84 0.16 -14.82
CA GLY A 177 -14.10 -0.57 -14.94
C GLY A 177 -14.01 -1.95 -15.62
N SER A 178 -12.92 -2.32 -16.31
CA SER A 178 -12.96 -3.50 -17.18
C SER A 178 -11.73 -4.40 -17.33
N SER A 179 -10.50 -4.03 -17.01
CA SER A 179 -9.42 -5.03 -17.06
C SER A 179 -8.09 -4.61 -16.41
N SER A 180 -7.74 -5.26 -15.30
CA SER A 180 -6.34 -5.35 -14.88
C SER A 180 -5.63 -6.39 -15.74
N ARG A 181 -4.62 -5.99 -16.53
CA ARG A 181 -3.84 -6.92 -17.34
C ARG A 181 -2.57 -7.30 -16.57
N TRP A 182 -2.56 -8.48 -15.95
CA TRP A 182 -1.38 -9.08 -15.33
C TRP A 182 -0.50 -9.68 -16.41
N THR A 183 0.75 -9.28 -16.49
CA THR A 183 1.67 -9.71 -17.56
C THR A 183 2.60 -10.86 -17.20
N ARG A 184 2.79 -11.19 -15.93
CA ARG A 184 3.53 -12.43 -15.51
C ARG A 184 3.29 -12.75 -14.04
N CYS A 185 2.92 -14.00 -13.74
CA CYS A 185 3.14 -14.64 -12.43
C CYS A 185 4.46 -15.44 -12.53
N ASN A 186 5.49 -15.05 -11.81
CA ASN A 186 6.71 -15.83 -11.69
C ASN A 186 6.72 -16.51 -10.32
N SER A 187 6.65 -17.83 -10.34
CA SER A 187 6.89 -18.80 -9.27
C SER A 187 5.99 -18.79 -8.02
N LEU A 188 5.32 -19.92 -7.85
CA LEU A 188 4.79 -20.42 -6.58
C LEU A 188 5.94 -21.07 -5.80
N TYR A 189 6.31 -20.50 -4.65
CA TYR A 189 7.13 -21.19 -3.65
C TYR A 189 6.22 -21.62 -2.50
N THR A 190 6.13 -22.93 -2.25
CA THR A 190 5.58 -23.47 -1.00
C THR A 190 6.67 -23.39 0.07
N ARG A 191 6.31 -22.92 1.25
CA ARG A 191 7.18 -22.97 2.42
C ARG A 191 7.00 -24.36 3.04
N ASP A 192 8.10 -25.13 3.09
CA ASP A 192 8.19 -26.38 3.87
C ASP A 192 8.20 -26.09 5.37
#